data_0999a5e33cb6b32212eb6cbc02ded4fa
#
_entry.id   0999a5e33cb6b32212eb6cbc02ded4fa
#
_cell.length_a   1.000
_cell.length_b   1.000
_cell.length_c   1.000
_cell.angle_alpha   90.00
_cell.angle_beta   90.00
_cell.angle_gamma   90.00
#
_symmetry.space_group_name_H-M   'P 1'
#
loop_
_entity.id
_entity.type
_entity.pdbx_description
1 polymer ?
#
loop_
_entity_poly.entity_id
_entity_poly.type
_entity_poly.pdbx_seq_one_letter_code
_entity_poly.pdbx_strand_id
1 'polypeptide(L)' 'MHTNISLQQLRYIIEVAECGSINAASQQLYVSQPTLSTTIKDTEQELGISIFNRTDRKSVV' A
#
# COMPACT_ATOMS: atom_id res chain seq x y z
N MET A 1 11.62 14.52 11.61
CA MET A 1 10.73 14.30 11.03
C MET A 1 9.90 13.27 11.53
N HIS A 2 8.76 13.28 11.55
CA HIS A 2 8.00 12.39 12.06
C HIS A 2 7.17 11.83 11.08
N THR A 3 7.06 10.55 10.96
CA THR A 3 6.13 10.00 10.07
C THR A 3 5.24 9.25 10.98
N ASN A 4 3.98 9.26 10.80
CA ASN A 4 3.08 8.56 11.62
C ASN A 4 2.80 7.20 11.08
N ILE A 5 3.79 6.53 10.57
CA ILE A 5 3.61 5.23 10.00
C ILE A 5 3.83 4.19 11.04
N SER A 6 2.86 3.32 11.25
CA SER A 6 3.00 2.29 12.24
C SER A 6 3.66 1.07 11.63
N LEU A 7 4.08 0.15 12.48
CA LEU A 7 4.66 -1.07 12.00
C LEU A 7 3.65 -1.84 11.18
N GLN A 8 2.39 -1.75 11.53
CA GLN A 8 1.37 -2.44 10.80
C GLN A 8 1.28 -1.92 9.38
N GLN A 9 1.39 -0.62 9.19
CA GLN A 9 1.36 -0.07 7.85
C GLN A 9 2.55 -0.54 7.05
N LEU A 10 3.71 -0.62 7.66
CA LEU A 10 4.87 -1.10 6.97
C LEU A 10 4.71 -2.57 6.58
N ARG A 11 4.14 -3.37 7.46
CA ARG A 11 3.95 -4.76 7.15
C ARG A 11 3.01 -4.91 5.97
N TYR A 12 1.97 -4.09 5.91
CA TYR A 12 1.03 -4.18 4.80
C TYR A 12 1.74 -3.86 3.49
N ILE A 13 2.58 -2.83 3.48
CA ILE A 13 3.27 -2.46 2.28
C ILE A 13 4.23 -3.56 1.85
N ILE A 14 4.95 -4.13 2.78
CA ILE A 14 5.87 -5.19 2.45
C ILE A 14 5.13 -6.38 1.88
N GLU A 15 4.00 -6.71 2.48
CA GLU A 15 3.26 -7.86 2.01
C GLU A 15 2.75 -7.64 0.59
N VAL A 16 2.28 -6.44 0.29
CA VAL A 16 1.79 -6.16 -1.05
C VAL A 16 2.94 -6.22 -2.04
N ALA A 17 4.10 -5.71 -1.65
CA ALA A 17 5.25 -5.74 -2.53
C ALA A 17 5.68 -7.17 -2.81
N GLU A 18 5.64 -8.01 -1.82
CA GLU A 18 6.07 -9.38 -2.00
C GLU A 18 5.05 -10.21 -2.76
N CYS A 19 3.78 -9.95 -2.51
CA CYS A 19 2.75 -10.70 -3.22
C CYS A 19 2.54 -10.19 -4.61
N GLY A 20 2.88 -8.96 -4.85
CA GLY A 20 2.69 -8.36 -6.15
C GLY A 20 1.25 -7.99 -6.45
N SER A 21 0.38 -8.02 -5.45
CA SER A 21 -1.01 -7.75 -5.69
C SER A 21 -1.69 -7.42 -4.38
N ILE A 22 -2.55 -6.42 -4.40
CA ILE A 22 -3.27 -6.04 -3.20
C ILE A 22 -4.25 -7.14 -2.82
N ASN A 23 -4.85 -7.78 -3.79
CA ASN A 23 -5.81 -8.82 -3.51
C ASN A 23 -5.13 -9.98 -2.79
N ALA A 24 -4.00 -10.44 -3.28
CA ALA A 24 -3.31 -11.54 -2.63
C ALA A 24 -2.82 -11.13 -1.25
N ALA A 25 -2.32 -9.91 -1.12
CA ALA A 25 -1.81 -9.47 0.16
C ALA A 25 -2.94 -9.36 1.19
N SER A 26 -4.12 -8.91 0.76
CA SER A 26 -5.22 -8.78 1.70
C SER A 26 -5.60 -10.14 2.24
N GLN A 27 -5.51 -11.16 1.43
CA GLN A 27 -5.82 -12.50 1.90
C GLN A 27 -4.77 -13.00 2.87
N GLN A 28 -3.51 -12.69 2.60
CA GLN A 28 -2.45 -13.12 3.49
C GLN A 28 -2.53 -12.39 4.83
N LEU A 29 -2.95 -11.14 4.80
CA LEU A 29 -3.01 -10.36 6.00
C LEU A 29 -4.35 -10.48 6.72
N TYR A 30 -5.29 -11.19 6.13
CA TYR A 30 -6.60 -11.37 6.73
C TYR A 30 -7.32 -10.03 6.92
N VAL A 31 -7.18 -9.14 5.94
CA VAL A 31 -7.89 -7.86 5.98
C VAL A 31 -8.63 -7.72 4.68
N SER A 32 -9.62 -6.88 4.65
CA SER A 32 -10.37 -6.68 3.42
C SER A 32 -9.54 -5.87 2.45
N GLN A 33 -9.79 -6.06 1.17
CA GLN A 33 -9.05 -5.36 0.15
C GLN A 33 -9.21 -3.84 0.27
N PRO A 34 -10.41 -3.31 0.49
CA PRO A 34 -10.54 -1.87 0.65
C PRO A 34 -9.75 -1.34 1.84
N THR A 35 -9.70 -2.09 2.93
CA THR A 35 -8.95 -1.66 4.09
C THR A 35 -7.47 -1.59 3.75
N LEU A 36 -6.96 -2.61 3.09
CA LEU A 36 -5.55 -2.63 2.74
C LEU A 36 -5.23 -1.49 1.78
N SER A 37 -6.07 -1.29 0.78
CA SER A 37 -5.85 -0.25 -0.19
C SER A 37 -5.83 1.13 0.47
N THR A 38 -6.75 1.37 1.38
CA THR A 38 -6.81 2.65 2.07
C THR A 38 -5.56 2.85 2.92
N THR A 39 -5.12 1.80 3.59
CA THR A 39 -3.93 1.90 4.42
C THR A 39 -2.71 2.26 3.58
N ILE A 40 -2.60 1.65 2.41
CA ILE A 40 -1.47 1.95 1.55
C ILE A 40 -1.54 3.38 1.05
N LYS A 41 -2.73 3.85 0.67
CA LYS A 41 -2.84 5.22 0.21
C LYS A 41 -2.51 6.20 1.33
N ASP A 42 -2.94 5.92 2.54
CA ASP A 42 -2.62 6.80 3.64
C ASP A 42 -1.13 6.85 3.86
N THR A 43 -0.45 5.70 3.73
CA THR A 43 0.98 5.67 3.92
C THR A 43 1.69 6.46 2.81
N GLU A 44 1.20 6.33 1.58
CA GLU A 44 1.79 7.07 0.49
C GLU A 44 1.67 8.58 0.73
N GLN A 45 0.52 9.00 1.22
CA GLN A 45 0.33 10.40 1.50
C GLN A 45 1.23 10.87 2.63
N GLU A 46 1.39 10.03 3.62
CA GLU A 46 2.20 10.41 4.75
C GLU A 46 3.66 10.57 4.33
N LEU A 47 4.13 9.71 3.44
CA LEU A 47 5.50 9.78 2.99
C LEU A 47 5.69 10.73 1.83
N GLY A 48 4.62 11.12 1.18
CA GLY A 48 4.72 12.01 0.05
C GLY A 48 5.26 11.31 -1.19
N ILE A 49 5.14 10.01 -1.29
CA ILE A 49 5.65 9.31 -2.44
C ILE A 49 4.62 8.29 -2.90
N SER A 50 4.85 7.77 -4.08
CA SER A 50 3.96 6.78 -4.62
C SER A 50 4.67 5.45 -4.49
N ILE A 51 4.16 4.58 -3.67
CA ILE A 51 4.81 3.32 -3.43
C ILE A 51 4.53 2.34 -4.54
N PHE A 52 3.31 2.31 -5.02
CA PHE A 52 2.95 1.39 -6.08
C PHE A 52 2.44 2.16 -7.26
N ASN A 53 2.98 1.88 -8.42
CA ASN A 53 2.63 2.61 -9.60
C ASN A 53 1.65 1.92 -10.43
N ARG A 54 0.58 1.47 -9.94
CA ARG A 54 -0.27 0.70 -10.71
C ARG A 54 -0.96 1.43 -11.77
N THR A 55 -1.03 2.70 -11.72
CA THR A 55 -1.70 3.40 -12.76
C THR A 55 -0.84 4.18 -13.61
N ASP A 56 0.41 4.03 -13.45
CA ASP A 56 1.28 4.91 -14.11
C ASP A 56 1.09 4.88 -15.54
N ARG A 57 0.84 3.78 -16.15
CA ARG A 57 0.88 3.73 -17.49
C ARG A 57 -0.19 4.50 -18.04
N LYS A 58 -1.29 4.48 -17.52
CA LYS A 58 -2.20 5.17 -18.12
C LYS A 58 -2.14 6.55 -17.87
N SER A 59 -1.61 6.87 -16.84
CA SER A 59 -1.61 8.20 -16.51
C SER A 59 -0.80 9.00 -17.39
N VAL A 60 0.02 8.45 -18.03
CA VAL A 60 0.85 9.15 -18.83
C VAL A 60 0.16 9.82 -19.77
N VAL A 61 -0.73 9.59 -20.08
CA VAL A 61 -1.29 10.21 -21.06
C VAL A 61 -1.54 11.22 -21.06
#